data_8ec3b099b4ab86e8a68ddf96943ca573
#
_entry.id   8ec3b099b4ab86e8a68ddf96943ca573
#
_cell.length_a   1.000
_cell.length_b   1.000
_cell.length_c   1.000
_cell.angle_alpha   90.00
_cell.angle_beta   90.00
_cell.angle_gamma   90.00
#
_symmetry.space_group_name_H-M   'P 1'
#
loop_
_entity.id
_entity.type
_entity.pdbx_description
1 polymer ?
#
loop_
_entity_poly.entity_id
_entity_poly.type
_entity_poly.pdbx_seq_one_letter_code
_entity_poly.pdbx_strand_id
1 'polypeptide(L)'
;MTETAAKHINTRREIITASMVGTILEWYGIFIFSSGAVYIAATFYPSVTRTEALLLTLLTFALGFVTRPVGAFIFGHFGDRLGRRNVLLVTLLISGISTGLTGLLPSYVSIGIWAIILLVILRLVLGFGLGGEWGGAMLLTLENFKGRRGFWSSFVQSTVGIGLLIGTAIFLLLEFILPAKVMYSYGWRIPFVLSFIILVIGFLIRYRLTETPIFEAAKAEKKILGLPAKQLFKRNWREVLSGTLLAGSSGNFFYFAIALLPVIFEVKGIVSVTIGLIAITLFAIMDIIFVFIGGVLSDKYGRRVLLVVANAIALVILYPSIYIHNPYLFTMFLAIFGIAHGLSYSPLAAFISEVFPTNVRYSGNSFSYQFGNAFIGGPAPYASDALGIIAYPLYPVFTIAFILIAFVTIAKIKESKDRDLNIAGDAST
;
A
#
# COMPACT_ATOMS: atom_id res chain seq x y z
N MET A 1 -30.02 13.20 -38.45
CA MET A 1 -28.90 13.99 -37.91
C MET A 1 -28.50 13.38 -36.58
N THR A 2 -27.63 12.39 -36.59
CA THR A 2 -27.05 11.77 -35.40
C THR A 2 -25.66 12.36 -35.23
N GLU A 3 -25.56 13.37 -34.36
CA GLU A 3 -24.29 13.90 -33.90
C GLU A 3 -23.55 12.78 -33.18
N THR A 4 -22.60 12.17 -33.82
CA THR A 4 -21.66 11.24 -33.23
C THR A 4 -20.84 12.05 -32.21
N ALA A 5 -21.24 12.03 -30.95
CA ALA A 5 -20.46 12.61 -29.86
C ALA A 5 -19.03 12.05 -29.99
N ALA A 6 -18.09 12.92 -30.33
CA ALA A 6 -16.68 12.56 -30.44
C ALA A 6 -16.25 11.90 -29.14
N LYS A 7 -15.89 10.62 -29.19
CA LYS A 7 -15.51 9.82 -28.01
C LYS A 7 -14.30 10.50 -27.37
N HIS A 8 -14.46 11.01 -26.17
CA HIS A 8 -13.39 11.70 -25.46
C HIS A 8 -12.23 10.72 -25.25
N ILE A 9 -11.07 11.02 -25.82
CA ILE A 9 -9.85 10.24 -25.63
C ILE A 9 -9.12 10.85 -24.43
N ASN A 10 -8.98 10.10 -23.36
CA ASN A 10 -8.27 10.57 -22.17
C ASN A 10 -6.82 10.95 -22.52
N THR A 11 -6.39 12.13 -22.16
CA THR A 11 -5.00 12.58 -22.31
C THR A 11 -4.08 11.84 -21.32
N ARG A 12 -2.78 11.79 -21.63
CA ARG A 12 -1.78 11.20 -20.72
C ARG A 12 -1.86 11.78 -19.31
N ARG A 13 -2.09 13.09 -19.21
CA ARG A 13 -2.21 13.79 -17.93
C ARG A 13 -3.46 13.34 -17.16
N GLU A 14 -4.58 13.21 -17.82
CA GLU A 14 -5.82 12.73 -17.18
C GLU A 14 -5.68 11.31 -16.66
N ILE A 15 -5.04 10.40 -17.43
CA ILE A 15 -4.80 9.02 -17.02
C ILE A 15 -3.93 8.97 -15.75
N ILE A 16 -2.79 9.67 -15.76
CA ILE A 16 -1.88 9.72 -14.61
C ILE A 16 -2.58 10.32 -13.40
N THR A 17 -3.21 11.49 -13.54
CA THR A 17 -3.88 12.18 -12.42
C THR A 17 -4.96 11.30 -11.81
N ALA A 18 -5.78 10.66 -12.62
CA ALA A 18 -6.87 9.82 -12.14
C ALA A 18 -6.38 8.53 -11.48
N SER A 19 -5.32 7.91 -12.02
CA SER A 19 -4.67 6.76 -11.38
C SER A 19 -4.06 7.14 -10.04
N MET A 20 -3.37 8.29 -9.96
CA MET A 20 -2.73 8.76 -8.73
C MET A 20 -3.73 9.17 -7.66
N VAL A 21 -4.71 10.04 -7.99
CA VAL A 21 -5.58 10.65 -6.98
C VAL A 21 -6.33 9.61 -6.18
N GLY A 22 -6.92 8.60 -6.82
CA GLY A 22 -7.61 7.55 -6.10
C GLY A 22 -6.68 6.76 -5.19
N THR A 23 -5.51 6.38 -5.70
CA THR A 23 -4.53 5.59 -4.92
C THR A 23 -3.91 6.42 -3.78
N ILE A 24 -3.74 7.75 -3.94
CA ILE A 24 -3.33 8.63 -2.83
C ILE A 24 -4.35 8.58 -1.70
N LEU A 25 -5.64 8.65 -2.03
CA LEU A 25 -6.72 8.63 -1.03
C LEU A 25 -6.76 7.30 -0.28
N GLU A 26 -6.53 6.20 -1.00
CA GLU A 26 -6.41 4.88 -0.43
C GLU A 26 -5.29 4.83 0.61
N TRP A 27 -4.07 5.19 0.22
CA TRP A 27 -2.91 5.17 1.09
C TRP A 27 -3.03 6.14 2.27
N TYR A 28 -3.59 7.32 2.05
CA TYR A 28 -3.90 8.25 3.12
C TYR A 28 -4.75 7.59 4.21
N GLY A 29 -5.84 6.90 3.83
CA GLY A 29 -6.73 6.22 4.78
C GLY A 29 -6.05 5.14 5.62
N ILE A 30 -5.01 4.48 5.05
CA ILE A 30 -4.20 3.50 5.76
C ILE A 30 -3.26 4.20 6.74
N PHE A 31 -2.54 5.22 6.27
CA PHE A 31 -1.44 5.81 7.01
C PHE A 31 -1.86 6.75 8.13
N ILE A 32 -3.01 7.41 8.04
CA ILE A 32 -3.53 8.16 9.18
C ILE A 32 -3.82 7.26 10.37
N PHE A 33 -4.10 5.97 10.16
CA PHE A 33 -4.27 5.03 11.27
C PHE A 33 -2.93 4.70 11.95
N SER A 34 -1.87 4.44 11.20
CA SER A 34 -0.54 4.19 11.78
C SER A 34 0.05 5.44 12.42
N SER A 35 -0.11 6.63 11.80
CA SER A 35 0.34 7.90 12.36
C SER A 35 -0.42 8.28 13.66
N GLY A 36 -1.70 7.89 13.75
CA GLY A 36 -2.52 8.11 14.92
C GLY A 36 -2.53 6.95 15.93
N ALA A 37 -1.66 5.94 15.78
CA ALA A 37 -1.74 4.70 16.55
C ALA A 37 -1.75 4.91 18.08
N VAL A 38 -0.98 5.85 18.58
CA VAL A 38 -0.90 6.16 20.02
C VAL A 38 -2.23 6.70 20.56
N TYR A 39 -2.88 7.57 19.82
CA TYR A 39 -4.18 8.14 20.18
C TYR A 39 -5.31 7.12 20.08
N ILE A 40 -5.26 6.26 19.07
CA ILE A 40 -6.19 5.16 18.87
C ILE A 40 -6.05 4.16 20.01
N ALA A 41 -4.82 3.80 20.38
CA ALA A 41 -4.53 2.94 21.51
C ALA A 41 -5.16 3.47 22.82
N ALA A 42 -4.94 4.74 23.13
CA ALA A 42 -5.50 5.38 24.31
C ALA A 42 -7.04 5.47 24.30
N THR A 43 -7.65 5.62 23.10
CA THR A 43 -9.10 5.80 22.96
C THR A 43 -9.87 4.48 23.00
N PHE A 44 -9.33 3.41 22.39
CA PHE A 44 -10.04 2.15 22.23
C PHE A 44 -9.58 1.04 23.16
N TYR A 45 -8.37 1.14 23.74
CA TYR A 45 -7.79 0.14 24.62
C TYR A 45 -7.33 0.70 25.99
N PRO A 46 -8.17 1.53 26.69
CA PRO A 46 -7.73 2.21 27.91
C PRO A 46 -7.59 1.28 29.13
N SER A 47 -8.12 0.04 29.06
CA SER A 47 -8.18 -0.90 30.18
C SER A 47 -6.96 -1.81 30.32
N VAL A 48 -5.99 -1.70 29.40
CA VAL A 48 -4.77 -2.51 29.37
C VAL A 48 -3.53 -1.61 29.48
N THR A 49 -2.36 -2.21 29.66
CA THR A 49 -1.11 -1.44 29.70
C THR A 49 -0.85 -0.72 28.37
N ARG A 50 -0.05 0.34 28.39
CA ARG A 50 0.28 1.11 27.17
C ARG A 50 0.87 0.21 26.07
N THR A 51 1.74 -0.73 26.43
CA THR A 51 2.36 -1.67 25.49
C THR A 51 1.32 -2.59 24.87
N GLU A 52 0.44 -3.18 25.68
CA GLU A 52 -0.65 -4.03 25.20
C GLU A 52 -1.63 -3.26 24.30
N ALA A 53 -1.99 -2.02 24.67
CA ALA A 53 -2.86 -1.17 23.85
C ALA A 53 -2.27 -0.89 22.46
N LEU A 54 -0.96 -0.64 22.38
CA LEU A 54 -0.27 -0.43 21.13
C LEU A 54 -0.20 -1.72 20.29
N LEU A 55 0.09 -2.86 20.92
CA LEU A 55 0.07 -4.16 20.26
C LEU A 55 -1.31 -4.48 19.66
N LEU A 56 -2.40 -4.25 20.43
CA LEU A 56 -3.77 -4.41 19.92
C LEU A 56 -4.10 -3.44 18.79
N THR A 57 -3.55 -2.24 18.83
CA THR A 57 -3.70 -1.27 17.74
C THR A 57 -2.95 -1.70 16.48
N LEU A 58 -1.73 -2.25 16.61
CA LEU A 58 -0.98 -2.82 15.48
C LEU A 58 -1.68 -4.07 14.91
N LEU A 59 -2.28 -4.90 15.77
CA LEU A 59 -3.12 -6.01 15.33
C LEU A 59 -4.35 -5.51 14.55
N THR A 60 -5.03 -4.48 15.05
CA THR A 60 -6.17 -3.85 14.39
C THR A 60 -5.77 -3.25 13.04
N PHE A 61 -4.56 -2.67 12.94
CA PHE A 61 -3.97 -2.22 11.68
C PHE A 61 -3.79 -3.39 10.72
N ALA A 62 -3.21 -4.50 11.18
CA ALA A 62 -2.98 -5.71 10.39
C ALA A 62 -4.29 -6.34 9.86
N LEU A 63 -5.37 -6.31 10.64
CA LEU A 63 -6.69 -6.80 10.20
C LEU A 63 -7.23 -6.07 8.97
N GLY A 64 -6.86 -4.81 8.76
CA GLY A 64 -7.17 -4.06 7.54
C GLY A 64 -6.56 -4.65 6.27
N PHE A 65 -5.59 -5.57 6.37
CA PHE A 65 -5.00 -6.25 5.22
C PHE A 65 -5.64 -7.60 4.91
N VAL A 66 -6.26 -8.25 5.91
CA VAL A 66 -6.79 -9.62 5.78
C VAL A 66 -7.88 -9.75 4.73
N THR A 67 -8.73 -8.74 4.57
CA THR A 67 -9.84 -8.76 3.60
C THR A 67 -9.45 -8.30 2.20
N ARG A 68 -8.24 -7.76 2.00
CA ARG A 68 -7.76 -7.30 0.69
C ARG A 68 -7.76 -8.39 -0.38
N PRO A 69 -7.29 -9.63 -0.13
CA PRO A 69 -7.35 -10.70 -1.12
C PRO A 69 -8.78 -11.02 -1.56
N VAL A 70 -9.75 -10.97 -0.63
CA VAL A 70 -11.17 -11.19 -0.94
C VAL A 70 -11.69 -10.04 -1.80
N GLY A 71 -11.37 -8.81 -1.45
CA GLY A 71 -11.67 -7.64 -2.26
C GLY A 71 -11.06 -7.73 -3.66
N ALA A 72 -9.77 -8.12 -3.77
CA ALA A 72 -9.08 -8.29 -5.05
C ALA A 72 -9.78 -9.33 -5.96
N PHE A 73 -10.24 -10.43 -5.37
CA PHE A 73 -10.99 -11.45 -6.10
C PHE A 73 -12.33 -10.92 -6.61
N ILE A 74 -13.12 -10.30 -5.73
CA ILE A 74 -14.47 -9.84 -6.05
C ILE A 74 -14.41 -8.66 -7.03
N PHE A 75 -13.63 -7.62 -6.72
CA PHE A 75 -13.52 -6.45 -7.58
C PHE A 75 -12.77 -6.73 -8.87
N GLY A 76 -11.81 -7.66 -8.88
CA GLY A 76 -11.17 -8.15 -10.09
C GLY A 76 -12.19 -8.79 -11.04
N HIS A 77 -13.02 -9.69 -10.52
CA HIS A 77 -14.08 -10.34 -11.31
C HIS A 77 -15.09 -9.34 -11.88
N PHE A 78 -15.58 -8.43 -11.05
CA PHE A 78 -16.53 -7.40 -11.50
C PHE A 78 -15.88 -6.36 -12.42
N GLY A 79 -14.60 -6.02 -12.21
CA GLY A 79 -13.86 -5.11 -13.07
C GLY A 79 -13.67 -5.62 -14.48
N ASP A 80 -13.45 -6.93 -14.63
CA ASP A 80 -13.36 -7.59 -15.94
C ASP A 80 -14.71 -7.72 -16.64
N ARG A 81 -15.85 -7.64 -15.90
CA ARG A 81 -17.20 -7.78 -16.46
C ARG A 81 -17.95 -6.46 -16.65
N LEU A 82 -17.89 -5.56 -15.68
CA LEU A 82 -18.70 -4.33 -15.61
C LEU A 82 -17.92 -3.07 -16.01
N GLY A 83 -16.60 -3.20 -16.19
CA GLY A 83 -15.71 -2.09 -16.45
C GLY A 83 -14.91 -1.67 -15.23
N ARG A 84 -13.70 -1.20 -15.48
CA ARG A 84 -12.73 -0.81 -14.46
C ARG A 84 -13.15 0.45 -13.73
N ARG A 85 -13.73 1.43 -14.45
CA ARG A 85 -14.21 2.71 -13.90
C ARG A 85 -15.21 2.53 -12.78
N ASN A 86 -16.25 1.74 -12.99
CA ASN A 86 -17.34 1.56 -12.01
C ASN A 86 -16.84 0.86 -10.74
N VAL A 87 -15.99 -0.14 -10.89
CA VAL A 87 -15.36 -0.82 -9.74
C VAL A 87 -14.50 0.14 -8.94
N LEU A 88 -13.65 0.95 -9.60
CA LEU A 88 -12.82 1.95 -8.93
C LEU A 88 -13.63 3.02 -8.19
N LEU A 89 -14.83 3.36 -8.65
CA LEU A 89 -15.74 4.27 -7.93
C LEU A 89 -16.31 3.61 -6.66
N VAL A 90 -16.71 2.35 -6.76
CA VAL A 90 -17.27 1.61 -5.61
C VAL A 90 -16.19 1.36 -4.55
N THR A 91 -14.99 0.95 -4.94
CA THR A 91 -13.86 0.72 -4.01
C THR A 91 -13.47 2.00 -3.27
N LEU A 92 -13.45 3.13 -3.99
CA LEU A 92 -13.18 4.44 -3.41
C LEU A 92 -14.24 4.86 -2.38
N LEU A 93 -15.54 4.64 -2.67
CA LEU A 93 -16.62 4.92 -1.72
C LEU A 93 -16.49 4.08 -0.46
N ILE A 94 -16.27 2.77 -0.61
CA ILE A 94 -16.12 1.84 0.53
C ILE A 94 -14.95 2.27 1.42
N SER A 95 -13.78 2.52 0.83
CA SER A 95 -12.57 2.87 1.58
C SER A 95 -12.66 4.25 2.24
N GLY A 96 -13.17 5.26 1.51
CA GLY A 96 -13.30 6.62 2.02
C GLY A 96 -14.32 6.75 3.14
N ILE A 97 -15.49 6.10 3.00
CA ILE A 97 -16.53 6.08 4.03
C ILE A 97 -16.03 5.36 5.28
N SER A 98 -15.40 4.19 5.14
CA SER A 98 -14.86 3.42 6.28
C SER A 98 -13.80 4.21 7.04
N THR A 99 -12.92 4.92 6.31
CA THR A 99 -11.91 5.78 6.93
C THR A 99 -12.54 6.94 7.68
N GLY A 100 -13.47 7.68 7.05
CA GLY A 100 -14.13 8.82 7.68
C GLY A 100 -14.94 8.43 8.93
N LEU A 101 -15.67 7.32 8.86
CA LEU A 101 -16.43 6.80 10.00
C LEU A 101 -15.54 6.40 11.17
N THR A 102 -14.29 5.96 10.93
CA THR A 102 -13.34 5.67 12.01
C THR A 102 -13.12 6.90 12.92
N GLY A 103 -13.06 8.12 12.34
CA GLY A 103 -12.93 9.35 13.12
C GLY A 103 -14.18 9.71 13.93
N LEU A 104 -15.34 9.18 13.57
CA LEU A 104 -16.61 9.45 14.25
C LEU A 104 -16.97 8.39 15.31
N LEU A 105 -16.18 7.31 15.43
CA LEU A 105 -16.46 6.26 16.41
C LEU A 105 -16.42 6.78 17.85
N PRO A 106 -17.42 6.42 18.70
CA PRO A 106 -17.33 6.66 20.13
C PRO A 106 -16.16 5.92 20.78
N SER A 107 -15.65 6.42 21.90
CA SER A 107 -14.54 5.81 22.65
C SER A 107 -15.00 4.55 23.40
N TYR A 108 -14.05 3.74 23.84
CA TYR A 108 -14.32 2.60 24.72
C TYR A 108 -15.04 3.03 26.00
N VAL A 109 -14.69 4.17 26.57
CA VAL A 109 -15.34 4.71 27.78
C VAL A 109 -16.84 4.97 27.56
N SER A 110 -17.24 5.32 26.31
CA SER A 110 -18.62 5.66 25.99
C SER A 110 -19.51 4.43 25.71
N ILE A 111 -19.00 3.45 24.95
CA ILE A 111 -19.81 2.29 24.45
C ILE A 111 -19.15 0.92 24.71
N GLY A 112 -18.09 0.89 25.52
CA GLY A 112 -17.41 -0.35 25.89
C GLY A 112 -16.84 -1.11 24.69
N ILE A 113 -16.98 -2.44 24.73
CA ILE A 113 -16.45 -3.36 23.71
C ILE A 113 -16.94 -3.06 22.29
N TRP A 114 -18.12 -2.44 22.15
CA TRP A 114 -18.68 -2.08 20.84
C TRP A 114 -17.81 -1.08 20.09
N ALA A 115 -17.04 -0.22 20.79
CA ALA A 115 -16.08 0.67 20.16
C ALA A 115 -15.01 -0.11 19.39
N ILE A 116 -14.47 -1.16 20.01
CA ILE A 116 -13.46 -2.05 19.40
C ILE A 116 -14.05 -2.82 18.23
N ILE A 117 -15.24 -3.42 18.42
CA ILE A 117 -15.92 -4.21 17.38
C ILE A 117 -16.16 -3.35 16.14
N LEU A 118 -16.69 -2.14 16.31
CA LEU A 118 -16.94 -1.22 15.20
C LEU A 118 -15.64 -0.79 14.53
N LEU A 119 -14.58 -0.52 15.29
CA LEU A 119 -13.27 -0.19 14.75
C LEU A 119 -12.73 -1.33 13.88
N VAL A 120 -12.80 -2.57 14.34
CA VAL A 120 -12.38 -3.77 13.59
C VAL A 120 -13.20 -3.93 12.33
N ILE A 121 -14.54 -3.82 12.41
CA ILE A 121 -15.42 -3.90 11.23
C ILE A 121 -15.02 -2.84 10.19
N LEU A 122 -14.82 -1.60 10.59
CA LEU A 122 -14.42 -0.55 9.66
C LEU A 122 -13.04 -0.82 9.03
N ARG A 123 -12.09 -1.44 9.76
CA ARG A 123 -10.80 -1.87 9.21
C ARG A 123 -10.94 -3.00 8.18
N LEU A 124 -11.80 -3.99 8.46
CA LEU A 124 -12.09 -5.08 7.52
C LEU A 124 -12.79 -4.56 6.26
N VAL A 125 -13.77 -3.66 6.40
CA VAL A 125 -14.48 -3.03 5.27
C VAL A 125 -13.53 -2.16 4.45
N LEU A 126 -12.66 -1.38 5.09
CA LEU A 126 -11.60 -0.63 4.41
C LEU A 126 -10.73 -1.58 3.57
N GLY A 127 -10.17 -2.62 4.20
CA GLY A 127 -9.31 -3.58 3.51
C GLY A 127 -9.99 -4.24 2.31
N PHE A 128 -11.26 -4.59 2.44
CA PHE A 128 -12.05 -5.13 1.34
C PHE A 128 -12.11 -4.16 0.15
N GLY A 129 -12.41 -2.87 0.39
CA GLY A 129 -12.40 -1.83 -0.64
C GLY A 129 -11.06 -1.69 -1.34
N LEU A 130 -9.96 -1.70 -0.57
CA LEU A 130 -8.59 -1.53 -1.09
C LEU A 130 -8.14 -2.68 -2.01
N GLY A 131 -8.75 -3.87 -1.89
CA GLY A 131 -8.36 -5.05 -2.67
C GLY A 131 -8.44 -4.87 -4.19
N GLY A 132 -9.38 -4.05 -4.67
CA GLY A 132 -9.60 -3.85 -6.11
C GLY A 132 -8.84 -2.67 -6.74
N GLU A 133 -8.23 -1.81 -5.94
CA GLU A 133 -7.75 -0.50 -6.39
C GLU A 133 -6.42 -0.54 -7.13
N TRP A 134 -5.36 -1.05 -6.47
CA TRP A 134 -3.98 -0.94 -6.94
C TRP A 134 -3.76 -1.57 -8.32
N GLY A 135 -4.27 -2.80 -8.53
CA GLY A 135 -4.11 -3.50 -9.82
C GLY A 135 -4.75 -2.75 -10.99
N GLY A 136 -5.93 -2.15 -10.74
CA GLY A 136 -6.63 -1.35 -11.76
C GLY A 136 -5.87 -0.07 -12.13
N ALA A 137 -5.37 0.69 -11.15
CA ALA A 137 -4.60 1.91 -11.36
C ALA A 137 -3.28 1.63 -12.10
N MET A 138 -2.61 0.54 -11.73
CA MET A 138 -1.35 0.13 -12.35
C MET A 138 -1.54 -0.27 -13.82
N LEU A 139 -2.55 -1.09 -14.14
CA LEU A 139 -2.83 -1.49 -15.52
C LEU A 139 -3.31 -0.31 -16.37
N LEU A 140 -4.15 0.56 -15.80
CA LEU A 140 -4.56 1.79 -16.50
C LEU A 140 -3.34 2.59 -16.96
N THR A 141 -2.32 2.68 -16.13
CA THR A 141 -1.08 3.38 -16.47
C THR A 141 -0.25 2.60 -17.48
N LEU A 142 0.11 1.35 -17.21
CA LEU A 142 1.06 0.59 -18.02
C LEU A 142 0.53 0.19 -19.41
N GLU A 143 -0.78 0.03 -19.57
CA GLU A 143 -1.40 -0.27 -20.85
C GLU A 143 -1.50 0.95 -21.78
N ASN A 144 -1.48 2.17 -21.23
CA ASN A 144 -1.54 3.41 -22.02
C ASN A 144 -0.15 3.97 -22.37
N PHE A 145 0.94 3.52 -21.68
CA PHE A 145 2.29 4.04 -21.90
C PHE A 145 3.23 2.95 -22.41
N LYS A 146 3.67 3.07 -23.67
CA LYS A 146 4.65 2.16 -24.27
C LYS A 146 6.08 2.54 -23.84
N GLY A 147 6.90 1.54 -23.52
CA GLY A 147 8.30 1.73 -23.10
C GLY A 147 8.44 2.38 -21.70
N ARG A 148 9.62 2.39 -21.14
CA ARG A 148 9.98 3.00 -19.85
C ARG A 148 8.96 2.69 -18.73
N ARG A 149 8.56 1.42 -18.61
CA ARG A 149 7.49 0.98 -17.70
C ARG A 149 7.80 1.24 -16.24
N GLY A 150 9.06 1.13 -15.85
CA GLY A 150 9.51 1.49 -14.52
C GLY A 150 9.26 2.96 -14.20
N PHE A 151 9.57 3.86 -15.14
CA PHE A 151 9.29 5.27 -14.96
C PHE A 151 7.79 5.58 -14.88
N TRP A 152 6.97 5.02 -15.79
CA TRP A 152 5.53 5.30 -15.79
C TRP A 152 4.81 4.68 -14.58
N SER A 153 5.21 3.49 -14.14
CA SER A 153 4.67 2.89 -12.92
C SER A 153 5.02 3.68 -11.66
N SER A 154 6.13 4.43 -11.68
CA SER A 154 6.57 5.26 -10.54
C SER A 154 5.54 6.32 -10.15
N PHE A 155 4.73 6.83 -11.08
CA PHE A 155 3.66 7.78 -10.75
C PHE A 155 2.62 7.14 -9.81
N VAL A 156 2.17 5.92 -10.10
CA VAL A 156 1.23 5.22 -9.24
C VAL A 156 1.91 4.76 -7.95
N GLN A 157 3.16 4.28 -8.02
CA GLN A 157 3.88 3.82 -6.84
C GLN A 157 4.25 4.96 -5.87
N SER A 158 4.53 6.17 -6.37
CA SER A 158 4.80 7.33 -5.50
C SER A 158 3.60 7.74 -4.64
N THR A 159 2.39 7.28 -4.99
CA THR A 159 1.18 7.59 -4.21
C THR A 159 1.22 7.02 -2.79
N VAL A 160 1.98 5.96 -2.54
CA VAL A 160 2.23 5.42 -1.20
C VAL A 160 2.92 6.47 -0.34
N GLY A 161 4.08 6.96 -0.79
CA GLY A 161 4.81 8.01 -0.10
C GLY A 161 4.02 9.31 0.01
N ILE A 162 3.27 9.70 -1.04
CA ILE A 162 2.43 10.90 -1.03
C ILE A 162 1.29 10.77 0.00
N GLY A 163 0.60 9.62 0.05
CA GLY A 163 -0.47 9.36 1.02
C GLY A 163 0.06 9.36 2.46
N LEU A 164 1.24 8.75 2.67
CA LEU A 164 1.95 8.75 3.96
C LEU A 164 2.35 10.18 4.34
N LEU A 165 2.95 10.94 3.43
CA LEU A 165 3.36 12.32 3.66
C LEU A 165 2.17 13.21 4.06
N ILE A 166 1.07 13.15 3.32
CA ILE A 166 -0.14 13.94 3.64
C ILE A 166 -0.69 13.54 5.01
N GLY A 167 -0.82 12.22 5.26
CA GLY A 167 -1.33 11.70 6.53
C GLY A 167 -0.49 12.13 7.72
N THR A 168 0.84 11.95 7.66
CA THR A 168 1.75 12.34 8.74
C THR A 168 1.88 13.84 8.90
N ALA A 169 1.89 14.61 7.78
CA ALA A 169 1.98 16.07 7.84
C ALA A 169 0.75 16.69 8.53
N ILE A 170 -0.45 16.15 8.32
CA ILE A 170 -1.65 16.60 9.02
C ILE A 170 -1.54 16.32 10.51
N PHE A 171 -1.10 15.12 10.94
CA PHE A 171 -0.88 14.83 12.34
C PHE A 171 0.18 15.74 12.95
N LEU A 172 1.31 15.93 12.26
CA LEU A 172 2.38 16.82 12.71
C LEU A 172 1.89 18.26 12.87
N LEU A 173 1.11 18.77 11.90
CA LEU A 173 0.51 20.10 11.98
C LEU A 173 -0.40 20.22 13.22
N LEU A 174 -1.24 19.22 13.46
CA LEU A 174 -2.14 19.20 14.61
C LEU A 174 -1.37 19.14 15.95
N GLU A 175 -0.28 18.38 16.02
CA GLU A 175 0.63 18.33 17.17
C GLU A 175 1.25 19.69 17.50
N PHE A 176 1.55 20.51 16.49
CA PHE A 176 2.08 21.85 16.71
C PHE A 176 0.99 22.87 17.12
N ILE A 177 -0.24 22.69 16.66
CA ILE A 177 -1.32 23.67 16.88
C ILE A 177 -2.13 23.35 18.13
N LEU A 178 -2.36 22.06 18.42
CA LEU A 178 -3.27 21.62 19.47
C LEU A 178 -2.50 21.17 20.72
N PRO A 179 -2.96 21.56 21.92
CA PRO A 179 -2.42 21.00 23.17
C PRO A 179 -2.59 19.47 23.21
N ALA A 180 -1.66 18.76 23.82
CA ALA A 180 -1.68 17.29 23.93
C ALA A 180 -3.03 16.76 24.45
N LYS A 181 -3.63 17.41 25.47
CA LYS A 181 -4.95 17.06 25.99
C LYS A 181 -6.04 17.07 24.91
N VAL A 182 -5.98 18.01 23.99
CA VAL A 182 -6.93 18.15 22.87
C VAL A 182 -6.67 17.06 21.84
N MET A 183 -5.38 16.78 21.53
CA MET A 183 -4.99 15.69 20.62
C MET A 183 -5.52 14.34 21.10
N TYR A 184 -5.35 13.99 22.39
CA TYR A 184 -5.85 12.73 22.96
C TYR A 184 -7.39 12.67 23.06
N SER A 185 -8.10 13.80 23.20
CA SER A 185 -9.56 13.80 23.30
C SER A 185 -10.26 13.70 21.95
N TYR A 186 -9.98 14.60 21.02
CA TYR A 186 -10.64 14.65 19.70
C TYR A 186 -9.74 15.05 18.52
N GLY A 187 -8.59 15.67 18.77
CA GLY A 187 -7.72 16.19 17.70
C GLY A 187 -7.30 15.10 16.70
N TRP A 188 -6.99 13.90 17.17
CA TRP A 188 -6.61 12.76 16.34
C TRP A 188 -7.72 12.31 15.35
N ARG A 189 -8.98 12.70 15.58
CA ARG A 189 -10.13 12.35 14.74
C ARG A 189 -10.19 13.20 13.47
N ILE A 190 -9.61 14.40 13.51
CA ILE A 190 -9.66 15.37 12.40
C ILE A 190 -9.13 14.78 11.10
N PRO A 191 -7.96 14.11 11.03
CA PRO A 191 -7.46 13.50 9.79
C PRO A 191 -8.43 12.47 9.20
N PHE A 192 -9.10 11.69 10.05
CA PHE A 192 -10.09 10.70 9.59
C PHE A 192 -11.33 11.37 9.00
N VAL A 193 -11.86 12.41 9.63
CA VAL A 193 -13.03 13.14 9.13
C VAL A 193 -12.70 13.90 7.84
N LEU A 194 -11.48 14.42 7.70
CA LEU A 194 -11.01 15.05 6.45
C LEU A 194 -11.04 14.07 5.26
N SER A 195 -10.99 12.76 5.49
CA SER A 195 -11.10 11.77 4.41
C SER A 195 -12.42 11.88 3.62
N PHE A 196 -13.49 12.37 4.22
CA PHE A 196 -14.75 12.61 3.49
C PHE A 196 -14.60 13.70 2.41
N ILE A 197 -13.84 14.76 2.70
CA ILE A 197 -13.56 15.83 1.72
C ILE A 197 -12.75 15.24 0.56
N ILE A 198 -11.70 14.50 0.93
CA ILE A 198 -10.81 13.85 -0.04
C ILE A 198 -11.60 12.83 -0.88
N LEU A 199 -12.49 12.05 -0.27
CA LEU A 199 -13.40 11.13 -0.96
C LEU A 199 -14.24 11.84 -2.03
N VAL A 200 -14.87 12.96 -1.68
CA VAL A 200 -15.70 13.74 -2.64
C VAL A 200 -14.85 14.20 -3.82
N ILE A 201 -13.65 14.75 -3.56
CA ILE A 201 -12.74 15.20 -4.62
C ILE A 201 -12.34 14.01 -5.53
N GLY A 202 -11.91 12.88 -4.94
CA GLY A 202 -11.52 11.69 -5.68
C GLY A 202 -12.67 11.09 -6.49
N PHE A 203 -13.88 11.08 -5.92
CA PHE A 203 -15.07 10.61 -6.61
C PHE A 203 -15.38 11.48 -7.83
N LEU A 204 -15.36 12.81 -7.70
CA LEU A 204 -15.64 13.74 -8.80
C LEU A 204 -14.61 13.61 -9.94
N ILE A 205 -13.33 13.43 -9.60
CA ILE A 205 -12.27 13.25 -10.61
C ILE A 205 -12.49 11.94 -11.37
N ARG A 206 -12.75 10.81 -10.68
CA ARG A 206 -12.97 9.51 -11.31
C ARG A 206 -14.29 9.39 -12.05
N TYR A 207 -15.31 10.08 -11.58
CA TYR A 207 -16.62 10.07 -12.23
C TYR A 207 -16.55 10.63 -13.66
N ARG A 208 -15.63 11.56 -13.93
CA ARG A 208 -15.42 12.16 -15.26
C ARG A 208 -14.61 11.29 -16.23
N LEU A 209 -13.93 10.23 -15.75
CA LEU A 209 -13.17 9.33 -16.61
C LEU A 209 -14.08 8.55 -17.54
N THR A 210 -13.59 8.27 -18.74
CA THR A 210 -14.15 7.26 -19.65
C THR A 210 -13.51 5.91 -19.39
N GLU A 211 -14.19 4.84 -19.80
CA GLU A 211 -13.66 3.47 -19.71
C GLU A 211 -12.43 3.29 -20.62
N THR A 212 -11.57 2.30 -20.33
CA THR A 212 -10.33 2.10 -21.10
C THR A 212 -10.63 1.58 -22.50
N PRO A 213 -9.91 2.06 -23.56
CA PRO A 213 -10.09 1.58 -24.92
C PRO A 213 -9.91 0.07 -25.08
N ILE A 214 -8.97 -0.51 -24.31
CA ILE A 214 -8.68 -1.96 -24.34
C ILE A 214 -9.86 -2.76 -23.80
N PHE A 215 -10.51 -2.29 -22.73
CA PHE A 215 -11.71 -2.94 -22.19
C PHE A 215 -12.87 -2.87 -23.17
N GLU A 216 -13.09 -1.72 -23.79
CA GLU A 216 -14.17 -1.58 -24.80
C GLU A 216 -13.91 -2.43 -26.05
N ALA A 217 -12.67 -2.54 -26.50
CA ALA A 217 -12.30 -3.44 -27.60
C ALA A 217 -12.55 -4.91 -27.24
N ALA A 218 -12.10 -5.35 -26.05
CA ALA A 218 -12.32 -6.72 -25.56
C ALA A 218 -13.83 -7.04 -25.39
N LYS A 219 -14.62 -6.05 -24.96
CA LYS A 219 -16.08 -6.18 -24.84
C LYS A 219 -16.74 -6.32 -26.21
N ALA A 220 -16.31 -5.54 -27.20
CA ALA A 220 -16.80 -5.61 -28.57
C ALA A 220 -16.49 -6.96 -29.24
N GLU A 221 -15.31 -7.53 -28.96
CA GLU A 221 -14.86 -8.82 -29.50
C GLU A 221 -15.42 -10.05 -28.74
N LYS A 222 -16.25 -9.87 -27.71
CA LYS A 222 -16.80 -10.93 -26.84
C LYS A 222 -15.72 -11.84 -26.21
N LYS A 223 -14.49 -11.35 -26.05
CA LYS A 223 -13.34 -12.10 -25.50
C LYS A 223 -13.24 -12.03 -23.97
N ILE A 224 -14.32 -11.71 -23.28
CA ILE A 224 -14.35 -11.66 -21.83
C ILE A 224 -14.35 -13.09 -21.29
N LEU A 225 -13.27 -13.47 -20.62
CA LEU A 225 -13.08 -14.81 -20.07
C LEU A 225 -14.01 -15.05 -18.86
N GLY A 226 -14.57 -16.25 -18.78
CA GLY A 226 -15.54 -16.61 -17.73
C GLY A 226 -14.96 -16.67 -16.31
N LEU A 227 -13.70 -17.10 -16.10
CA LEU A 227 -13.03 -17.21 -14.79
C LEU A 227 -11.50 -17.13 -14.92
N PRO A 228 -10.93 -15.91 -15.02
CA PRO A 228 -9.48 -15.73 -15.11
C PRO A 228 -8.70 -16.32 -13.93
N ALA A 229 -9.26 -16.25 -12.72
CA ALA A 229 -8.60 -16.72 -11.50
C ALA A 229 -8.26 -18.22 -11.52
N LYS A 230 -9.15 -19.10 -12.02
CA LYS A 230 -8.88 -20.54 -12.10
C LYS A 230 -7.69 -20.85 -13.04
N GLN A 231 -7.60 -20.14 -14.15
CA GLN A 231 -6.52 -20.30 -15.11
C GLN A 231 -5.19 -19.76 -14.55
N LEU A 232 -5.24 -18.63 -13.83
CA LEU A 232 -4.10 -18.03 -13.16
C LEU A 232 -3.42 -19.04 -12.23
N PHE A 233 -4.16 -19.64 -11.28
CA PHE A 233 -3.58 -20.59 -10.32
C PHE A 233 -3.17 -21.92 -10.95
N LYS A 234 -3.79 -22.34 -12.04
CA LYS A 234 -3.43 -23.60 -12.72
C LYS A 234 -2.13 -23.46 -13.54
N ARG A 235 -1.92 -22.32 -14.20
CA ARG A 235 -0.82 -22.14 -15.17
C ARG A 235 0.28 -21.19 -14.68
N ASN A 236 -0.04 -20.19 -13.88
CA ASN A 236 0.87 -19.11 -13.49
C ASN A 236 1.11 -19.02 -11.96
N TRP A 237 0.96 -20.12 -11.24
CA TRP A 237 1.12 -20.13 -9.78
C TRP A 237 2.53 -19.72 -9.30
N ARG A 238 3.57 -20.00 -10.12
CA ARG A 238 4.97 -19.63 -9.83
C ARG A 238 5.16 -18.11 -9.89
N GLU A 239 4.58 -17.47 -10.89
CA GLU A 239 4.59 -16.02 -11.06
C GLU A 239 3.79 -15.36 -9.93
N VAL A 240 2.62 -15.91 -9.57
CA VAL A 240 1.83 -15.46 -8.42
C VAL A 240 2.63 -15.56 -7.13
N LEU A 241 3.28 -16.70 -6.87
CA LEU A 241 4.10 -16.89 -5.68
C LEU A 241 5.28 -15.91 -5.65
N SER A 242 6.00 -15.76 -6.77
CA SER A 242 7.13 -14.84 -6.84
C SER A 242 6.71 -13.40 -6.62
N GLY A 243 5.63 -12.95 -7.26
CA GLY A 243 5.06 -11.62 -7.04
C GLY A 243 4.59 -11.41 -5.59
N THR A 244 3.95 -12.42 -4.99
CA THR A 244 3.52 -12.41 -3.58
C THR A 244 4.69 -12.25 -2.62
N LEU A 245 5.75 -13.04 -2.79
CA LEU A 245 6.92 -12.99 -1.92
C LEU A 245 7.67 -11.66 -2.04
N LEU A 246 7.82 -11.12 -3.26
CA LEU A 246 8.49 -9.85 -3.48
C LEU A 246 7.66 -8.66 -2.97
N ALA A 247 6.34 -8.64 -3.25
CA ALA A 247 5.44 -7.61 -2.74
C ALA A 247 5.36 -7.64 -1.21
N GLY A 248 5.24 -8.84 -0.64
CA GLY A 248 5.22 -9.05 0.79
C GLY A 248 6.51 -8.63 1.47
N SER A 249 7.68 -8.96 0.91
CA SER A 249 8.97 -8.53 1.47
C SER A 249 9.14 -7.02 1.44
N SER A 250 8.79 -6.37 0.32
CA SER A 250 8.83 -4.91 0.20
C SER A 250 7.90 -4.23 1.22
N GLY A 251 6.65 -4.71 1.34
CA GLY A 251 5.72 -4.22 2.35
C GLY A 251 6.15 -4.52 3.78
N ASN A 252 6.84 -5.62 4.03
CA ASN A 252 7.28 -6.04 5.35
C ASN A 252 8.28 -5.04 5.96
N PHE A 253 9.39 -4.75 5.31
CA PHE A 253 10.35 -3.79 5.86
C PHE A 253 9.81 -2.35 5.82
N PHE A 254 8.91 -2.03 4.90
CA PHE A 254 8.20 -0.76 4.89
C PHE A 254 7.36 -0.57 6.17
N TYR A 255 6.44 -1.49 6.48
CA TYR A 255 5.60 -1.38 7.67
C TYR A 255 6.39 -1.57 8.97
N PHE A 256 7.46 -2.36 8.96
CA PHE A 256 8.42 -2.41 10.08
C PHE A 256 8.97 -1.02 10.37
N ALA A 257 9.41 -0.28 9.35
CA ALA A 257 9.99 1.03 9.51
C ALA A 257 8.97 2.10 9.95
N ILE A 258 7.78 2.16 9.32
CA ILE A 258 6.84 3.28 9.54
C ILE A 258 5.79 3.02 10.62
N ALA A 259 5.46 1.75 10.90
CA ALA A 259 4.42 1.42 11.87
C ALA A 259 4.99 0.88 13.18
N LEU A 260 6.08 0.10 13.16
CA LEU A 260 6.63 -0.51 14.35
C LEU A 260 7.73 0.32 15.02
N LEU A 261 8.77 0.72 14.27
CA LEU A 261 9.92 1.42 14.87
C LEU A 261 9.51 2.69 15.65
N PRO A 262 8.68 3.61 15.12
CA PRO A 262 8.27 4.79 15.87
C PRO A 262 7.59 4.44 17.20
N VAL A 263 6.71 3.43 17.17
CA VAL A 263 5.98 2.97 18.37
C VAL A 263 6.93 2.41 19.42
N ILE A 264 7.87 1.53 19.05
CA ILE A 264 8.86 0.96 19.99
C ILE A 264 9.68 2.07 20.65
N PHE A 265 10.18 3.02 19.86
CA PHE A 265 11.06 4.07 20.34
C PHE A 265 10.33 5.10 21.17
N GLU A 266 9.05 5.33 20.90
CA GLU A 266 8.20 6.18 21.73
C GLU A 266 7.88 5.51 23.07
N VAL A 267 7.51 4.22 23.07
CA VAL A 267 7.28 3.47 24.33
C VAL A 267 8.51 3.48 25.23
N LYS A 268 9.70 3.40 24.64
CA LYS A 268 10.97 3.46 25.37
C LYS A 268 11.36 4.88 25.81
N GLY A 269 10.61 5.91 25.42
CA GLY A 269 10.94 7.30 25.73
C GLY A 269 12.19 7.83 25.01
N ILE A 270 12.65 7.16 23.93
CA ILE A 270 13.79 7.59 23.13
C ILE A 270 13.40 8.71 22.17
N VAL A 271 12.20 8.64 21.60
CA VAL A 271 11.64 9.69 20.72
C VAL A 271 10.27 10.12 21.22
N SER A 272 9.91 11.38 20.95
CA SER A 272 8.54 11.87 21.14
C SER A 272 7.68 11.51 19.93
N VAL A 273 6.34 11.57 20.06
CA VAL A 273 5.40 11.44 18.95
C VAL A 273 5.79 12.37 17.79
N THR A 274 6.10 13.64 18.11
CA THR A 274 6.51 14.63 17.11
C THR A 274 7.76 14.22 16.33
N ILE A 275 8.80 13.71 17.02
CA ILE A 275 10.01 13.22 16.35
C ILE A 275 9.71 11.99 15.50
N GLY A 276 8.85 11.09 15.98
CA GLY A 276 8.37 9.95 15.21
C GLY A 276 7.68 10.38 13.91
N LEU A 277 6.79 11.36 13.98
CA LEU A 277 6.10 11.92 12.81
C LEU A 277 7.06 12.63 11.84
N ILE A 278 8.05 13.38 12.34
CA ILE A 278 9.11 14.00 11.51
C ILE A 278 9.91 12.92 10.77
N ALA A 279 10.29 11.85 11.46
CA ALA A 279 11.04 10.75 10.89
C ALA A 279 10.25 10.02 9.79
N ILE A 280 8.96 9.75 10.02
CA ILE A 280 8.05 9.16 9.01
C ILE A 280 7.87 10.12 7.82
N THR A 281 7.77 11.43 8.08
CA THR A 281 7.69 12.44 7.01
C THR A 281 8.94 12.42 6.13
N LEU A 282 10.13 12.33 6.73
CA LEU A 282 11.39 12.24 5.99
C LEU A 282 11.49 10.92 5.21
N PHE A 283 11.06 9.79 5.83
CA PHE A 283 10.90 8.53 5.11
C PHE A 283 10.05 8.71 3.86
N ALA A 284 8.87 9.32 3.96
CA ALA A 284 7.94 9.50 2.84
C ALA A 284 8.53 10.36 1.72
N ILE A 285 9.26 11.42 2.06
CA ILE A 285 9.96 12.27 1.08
C ILE A 285 11.02 11.45 0.33
N MET A 286 11.85 10.70 1.06
CA MET A 286 12.87 9.85 0.45
C MET A 286 12.24 8.75 -0.41
N ASP A 287 11.17 8.11 0.05
CA ASP A 287 10.42 7.11 -0.71
C ASP A 287 9.93 7.68 -2.04
N ILE A 288 9.26 8.83 -2.04
CA ILE A 288 8.77 9.48 -3.27
C ILE A 288 9.92 9.72 -4.25
N ILE A 289 11.02 10.32 -3.80
CA ILE A 289 12.17 10.62 -4.64
C ILE A 289 12.76 9.35 -5.24
N PHE A 290 12.98 8.34 -4.40
CA PHE A 290 13.66 7.11 -4.82
C PHE A 290 12.73 6.12 -5.55
N VAL A 291 11.41 6.26 -5.48
CA VAL A 291 10.48 5.58 -6.39
C VAL A 291 10.72 6.05 -7.83
N PHE A 292 10.85 7.34 -8.10
CA PHE A 292 11.14 7.83 -9.46
C PHE A 292 12.55 7.47 -9.92
N ILE A 293 13.56 7.64 -9.07
CA ILE A 293 14.94 7.23 -9.37
C ILE A 293 15.00 5.73 -9.66
N GLY A 294 14.38 4.90 -8.81
CA GLY A 294 14.30 3.46 -8.97
C GLY A 294 13.62 3.05 -10.27
N GLY A 295 12.55 3.74 -10.67
CA GLY A 295 11.87 3.51 -11.93
C GLY A 295 12.76 3.72 -13.15
N VAL A 296 13.45 4.85 -13.19
CA VAL A 296 14.41 5.17 -14.27
C VAL A 296 15.57 4.19 -14.27
N LEU A 297 16.15 3.90 -13.11
CA LEU A 297 17.26 2.96 -12.99
C LEU A 297 16.84 1.52 -13.35
N SER A 298 15.62 1.10 -13.00
CA SER A 298 15.12 -0.22 -13.34
C SER A 298 14.86 -0.38 -14.85
N ASP A 299 14.47 0.69 -15.54
CA ASP A 299 14.36 0.71 -17.00
C ASP A 299 15.75 0.62 -17.68
N LYS A 300 16.82 1.07 -17.01
CA LYS A 300 18.19 1.01 -17.54
C LYS A 300 18.89 -0.31 -17.20
N TYR A 301 18.88 -0.72 -15.93
CA TYR A 301 19.68 -1.83 -15.41
C TYR A 301 18.92 -3.13 -15.21
N GLY A 302 17.59 -3.11 -15.32
CA GLY A 302 16.72 -4.27 -15.09
C GLY A 302 16.04 -4.25 -13.73
N ARG A 303 14.95 -5.02 -13.62
CA ARG A 303 14.11 -5.09 -12.40
C ARG A 303 14.84 -5.80 -11.26
N ARG A 304 15.52 -6.93 -11.60
CA ARG A 304 16.22 -7.77 -10.63
C ARG A 304 17.34 -7.03 -9.89
N VAL A 305 18.15 -6.24 -10.60
CA VAL A 305 19.28 -5.50 -10.02
C VAL A 305 18.79 -4.55 -8.93
N LEU A 306 17.75 -3.78 -9.23
CA LEU A 306 17.21 -2.80 -8.28
C LEU A 306 16.56 -3.48 -7.06
N LEU A 307 15.85 -4.60 -7.27
CA LEU A 307 15.27 -5.38 -6.17
C LEU A 307 16.38 -5.93 -5.24
N VAL A 308 17.51 -6.40 -5.80
CA VAL A 308 18.66 -6.86 -4.99
C VAL A 308 19.24 -5.72 -4.19
N VAL A 309 19.55 -4.59 -4.83
CA VAL A 309 20.16 -3.42 -4.16
C VAL A 309 19.26 -2.92 -3.02
N ALA A 310 17.98 -2.77 -3.28
CA ALA A 310 17.01 -2.28 -2.29
C ALA A 310 16.91 -3.20 -1.06
N ASN A 311 16.78 -4.51 -1.29
CA ASN A 311 16.73 -5.50 -0.20
C ASN A 311 18.05 -5.58 0.56
N ALA A 312 19.21 -5.38 -0.10
CA ALA A 312 20.51 -5.34 0.55
C ALA A 312 20.64 -4.12 1.47
N ILE A 313 20.23 -2.93 1.02
CA ILE A 313 20.19 -1.73 1.86
C ILE A 313 19.31 -1.98 3.09
N ALA A 314 18.07 -2.46 2.89
CA ALA A 314 17.14 -2.76 3.98
C ALA A 314 17.74 -3.75 4.98
N LEU A 315 18.37 -4.85 4.53
CA LEU A 315 18.98 -5.87 5.38
C LEU A 315 20.11 -5.30 6.25
N VAL A 316 20.98 -4.47 5.66
CA VAL A 316 22.13 -3.88 6.37
C VAL A 316 21.68 -2.94 7.50
N ILE A 317 20.64 -2.13 7.27
CA ILE A 317 20.19 -1.14 8.26
C ILE A 317 19.20 -1.71 9.27
N LEU A 318 18.57 -2.85 8.98
CA LEU A 318 17.46 -3.39 9.76
C LEU A 318 17.87 -3.73 11.20
N TYR A 319 18.95 -4.50 11.36
CA TYR A 319 19.39 -4.92 12.68
C TYR A 319 19.96 -3.76 13.52
N PRO A 320 20.84 -2.87 12.99
CA PRO A 320 21.28 -1.68 13.71
C PRO A 320 20.14 -0.74 14.11
N SER A 321 19.05 -0.68 13.34
CA SER A 321 17.95 0.26 13.58
C SER A 321 17.30 0.09 14.96
N ILE A 322 17.25 -1.12 15.52
CA ILE A 322 16.62 -1.36 16.82
C ILE A 322 17.50 -0.95 18.04
N TYR A 323 18.81 -0.72 17.83
CA TYR A 323 19.75 -0.34 18.89
C TYR A 323 20.07 1.16 18.94
N ILE A 324 19.33 1.97 18.21
CA ILE A 324 19.50 3.42 18.20
C ILE A 324 19.00 4.00 19.53
N HIS A 325 19.78 4.93 20.10
CA HIS A 325 19.41 5.66 21.32
C HIS A 325 19.38 7.18 21.09
N ASN A 326 19.58 7.62 19.84
CA ASN A 326 19.63 9.02 19.46
C ASN A 326 18.50 9.35 18.49
N PRO A 327 17.65 10.38 18.77
CA PRO A 327 16.54 10.76 17.90
C PRO A 327 16.94 11.16 16.49
N TYR A 328 18.11 11.79 16.32
CA TYR A 328 18.61 12.20 15.01
C TYR A 328 19.04 11.00 14.16
N LEU A 329 19.74 10.03 14.80
CA LEU A 329 20.09 8.77 14.13
C LEU A 329 18.83 7.98 13.76
N PHE A 330 17.83 7.94 14.64
CA PHE A 330 16.54 7.33 14.34
C PHE A 330 15.91 7.92 13.07
N THR A 331 15.83 9.25 12.98
CA THR A 331 15.29 9.96 11.82
C THR A 331 16.09 9.65 10.55
N MET A 332 17.42 9.60 10.63
CA MET A 332 18.30 9.24 9.52
C MET A 332 18.05 7.79 9.05
N PHE A 333 17.90 6.84 9.97
CA PHE A 333 17.63 5.44 9.60
C PHE A 333 16.28 5.29 8.91
N LEU A 334 15.23 5.99 9.36
CA LEU A 334 13.95 6.00 8.67
C LEU A 334 14.08 6.58 7.26
N ALA A 335 14.87 7.63 7.06
CA ALA A 335 15.15 8.15 5.72
C ALA A 335 15.81 7.11 4.80
N ILE A 336 16.78 6.34 5.32
CA ILE A 336 17.43 5.27 4.55
C ILE A 336 16.45 4.12 4.24
N PHE A 337 15.55 3.77 5.17
CA PHE A 337 14.46 2.84 4.86
C PHE A 337 13.56 3.36 3.75
N GLY A 338 13.26 4.67 3.69
CA GLY A 338 12.53 5.30 2.58
C GLY A 338 13.25 5.16 1.24
N ILE A 339 14.57 5.34 1.22
CA ILE A 339 15.41 5.08 0.03
C ILE A 339 15.31 3.62 -0.41
N ALA A 340 15.48 2.68 0.53
CA ALA A 340 15.40 1.25 0.24
C ALA A 340 14.03 0.85 -0.30
N HIS A 341 12.95 1.38 0.31
CA HIS A 341 11.58 1.08 -0.13
C HIS A 341 11.32 1.64 -1.52
N GLY A 342 11.63 2.90 -1.80
CA GLY A 342 11.44 3.50 -3.12
C GLY A 342 12.15 2.75 -4.23
N LEU A 343 13.42 2.34 -3.99
CA LEU A 343 14.20 1.52 -4.92
C LEU A 343 13.62 0.11 -5.12
N SER A 344 12.97 -0.48 -4.11
CA SER A 344 12.29 -1.79 -4.21
C SER A 344 10.94 -1.69 -4.88
N TYR A 345 10.15 -0.71 -4.48
CA TYR A 345 8.74 -0.62 -4.81
C TYR A 345 8.48 -0.25 -6.26
N SER A 346 9.32 0.63 -6.83
CA SER A 346 9.20 1.04 -8.23
C SER A 346 9.39 -0.11 -9.23
N PRO A 347 10.49 -0.90 -9.20
CA PRO A 347 10.66 -2.01 -10.14
C PRO A 347 9.66 -3.14 -9.91
N LEU A 348 9.17 -3.31 -8.68
CA LEU A 348 8.21 -4.35 -8.31
C LEU A 348 6.92 -4.29 -9.12
N ALA A 349 6.34 -3.10 -9.30
CA ALA A 349 5.10 -2.92 -10.04
C ALA A 349 5.24 -3.28 -11.52
N ALA A 350 6.33 -2.81 -12.14
CA ALA A 350 6.65 -3.15 -13.52
C ALA A 350 6.87 -4.68 -13.65
N PHE A 351 7.68 -5.27 -12.76
CA PHE A 351 7.96 -6.71 -12.72
C PHE A 351 6.68 -7.54 -12.64
N ILE A 352 5.82 -7.29 -11.66
CA ILE A 352 4.58 -8.06 -11.48
C ILE A 352 3.69 -7.94 -12.72
N SER A 353 3.63 -6.76 -13.36
CA SER A 353 2.83 -6.57 -14.57
C SER A 353 3.42 -7.26 -15.80
N GLU A 354 4.75 -7.38 -15.88
CA GLU A 354 5.48 -7.94 -17.01
C GLU A 354 5.51 -9.48 -17.01
N VAL A 355 5.35 -10.12 -15.85
CA VAL A 355 5.43 -11.59 -15.75
C VAL A 355 4.14 -12.29 -16.14
N PHE A 356 2.99 -11.62 -16.10
CA PHE A 356 1.70 -12.22 -16.42
C PHE A 356 1.28 -11.98 -17.88
N PRO A 357 0.74 -13.02 -18.56
CA PRO A 357 0.12 -12.86 -19.88
C PRO A 357 -1.14 -11.98 -19.79
N THR A 358 -1.48 -11.30 -20.89
CA THR A 358 -2.53 -10.27 -20.95
C THR A 358 -3.89 -10.72 -20.41
N ASN A 359 -4.29 -11.96 -20.66
CA ASN A 359 -5.58 -12.53 -20.28
C ASN A 359 -5.77 -12.80 -18.79
N VAL A 360 -4.69 -12.83 -17.99
CA VAL A 360 -4.72 -13.03 -16.54
C VAL A 360 -3.92 -11.96 -15.77
N ARG A 361 -3.43 -10.93 -16.47
CA ARG A 361 -2.53 -9.92 -15.90
C ARG A 361 -3.18 -9.13 -14.77
N TYR A 362 -4.44 -8.73 -14.93
CA TYR A 362 -5.14 -8.00 -13.88
C TYR A 362 -5.28 -8.84 -12.61
N SER A 363 -5.83 -10.04 -12.76
CA SER A 363 -5.96 -10.99 -11.64
C SER A 363 -4.59 -11.31 -11.03
N GLY A 364 -3.56 -11.58 -11.86
CA GLY A 364 -2.20 -11.88 -11.41
C GLY A 364 -1.56 -10.75 -10.62
N ASN A 365 -1.66 -9.52 -11.13
CA ASN A 365 -1.18 -8.32 -10.45
C ASN A 365 -1.85 -8.11 -9.09
N SER A 366 -3.18 -8.09 -9.08
CA SER A 366 -3.95 -7.82 -7.87
C SER A 366 -3.73 -8.92 -6.83
N PHE A 367 -3.79 -10.20 -7.22
CA PHE A 367 -3.55 -11.30 -6.30
C PHE A 367 -2.16 -11.27 -5.70
N SER A 368 -1.11 -11.21 -6.54
CA SER A 368 0.26 -11.22 -6.04
C SER A 368 0.53 -10.10 -5.04
N TYR A 369 0.11 -8.89 -5.38
CA TYR A 369 0.31 -7.73 -4.53
C TYR A 369 -0.49 -7.80 -3.22
N GLN A 370 -1.78 -8.13 -3.31
CA GLN A 370 -2.66 -8.14 -2.14
C GLN A 370 -2.37 -9.33 -1.21
N PHE A 371 -2.04 -10.51 -1.74
CA PHE A 371 -1.60 -11.65 -0.91
C PHE A 371 -0.28 -11.34 -0.19
N GLY A 372 0.70 -10.74 -0.88
CA GLY A 372 1.94 -10.33 -0.25
C GLY A 372 1.73 -9.38 0.91
N ASN A 373 0.91 -8.35 0.70
CA ASN A 373 0.60 -7.40 1.76
C ASN A 373 -0.29 -7.99 2.86
N ALA A 374 -1.26 -8.85 2.55
CA ALA A 374 -2.16 -9.43 3.55
C ALA A 374 -1.45 -10.40 4.50
N PHE A 375 -0.54 -11.24 4.00
CA PHE A 375 0.05 -12.33 4.76
C PHE A 375 1.49 -12.09 5.22
N ILE A 376 2.20 -11.13 4.61
CA ILE A 376 3.60 -10.85 4.92
C ILE A 376 3.79 -9.39 5.36
N GLY A 377 3.39 -8.42 4.52
CA GLY A 377 3.64 -7.00 4.78
C GLY A 377 2.82 -6.46 5.95
N GLY A 378 1.51 -6.54 5.88
CA GLY A 378 0.60 -6.01 6.90
C GLY A 378 0.77 -6.60 8.30
N PRO A 379 0.96 -7.93 8.44
CA PRO A 379 1.25 -8.54 9.73
C PRO A 379 2.64 -8.25 10.29
N ALA A 380 3.58 -7.73 9.50
CA ALA A 380 4.97 -7.56 9.92
C ALA A 380 5.16 -6.75 11.21
N PRO A 381 4.50 -5.60 11.43
CA PRO A 381 4.65 -4.87 12.69
C PRO A 381 4.25 -5.70 13.90
N TYR A 382 3.10 -6.38 13.82
CA TYR A 382 2.60 -7.25 14.88
C TYR A 382 3.53 -8.45 15.14
N ALA A 383 3.92 -9.17 14.08
CA ALA A 383 4.78 -10.35 14.20
C ALA A 383 6.17 -10.00 14.74
N SER A 384 6.73 -8.89 14.29
CA SER A 384 8.03 -8.39 14.78
C SER A 384 7.95 -7.94 16.24
N ASP A 385 6.87 -7.27 16.63
CA ASP A 385 6.66 -6.83 18.02
C ASP A 385 6.48 -8.04 18.95
N ALA A 386 5.65 -9.02 18.56
CA ALA A 386 5.47 -10.26 19.32
C ALA A 386 6.79 -11.01 19.56
N LEU A 387 7.68 -11.06 18.55
CA LEU A 387 9.02 -11.62 18.71
C LEU A 387 9.90 -10.77 19.62
N GLY A 388 9.85 -9.46 19.50
CA GLY A 388 10.60 -8.52 20.30
C GLY A 388 10.23 -8.53 21.78
N ILE A 389 8.99 -8.85 22.13
CA ILE A 389 8.53 -9.08 23.50
C ILE A 389 9.20 -10.31 24.13
N ILE A 390 9.44 -11.37 23.33
CA ILE A 390 10.15 -12.59 23.79
C ILE A 390 11.62 -12.25 24.10
N ALA A 391 12.29 -11.58 23.19
CA ALA A 391 13.64 -11.08 23.39
C ALA A 391 13.93 -9.93 22.41
N TYR A 392 14.47 -8.84 22.93
CA TYR A 392 14.70 -7.61 22.16
C TYR A 392 15.43 -7.80 20.82
N PRO A 393 16.48 -8.63 20.71
CA PRO A 393 17.15 -8.90 19.44
C PRO A 393 16.26 -9.55 18.38
N LEU A 394 15.09 -10.07 18.74
CA LEU A 394 14.20 -10.78 17.81
C LEU A 394 13.28 -9.85 17.02
N TYR A 395 13.17 -8.56 17.37
CA TYR A 395 12.35 -7.59 16.62
C TYR A 395 12.53 -7.67 15.09
N PRO A 396 13.76 -7.70 14.52
CA PRO A 396 13.92 -7.68 13.07
C PRO A 396 13.85 -9.06 12.41
N VAL A 397 13.79 -10.18 13.17
CA VAL A 397 13.95 -11.53 12.65
C VAL A 397 12.90 -11.89 11.59
N PHE A 398 11.64 -11.54 11.84
CA PHE A 398 10.56 -11.77 10.85
C PHE A 398 10.85 -11.05 9.54
N THR A 399 11.26 -9.78 9.61
CA THR A 399 11.58 -8.97 8.43
C THR A 399 12.83 -9.47 7.71
N ILE A 400 13.88 -9.85 8.45
CA ILE A 400 15.09 -10.48 7.88
C ILE A 400 14.74 -11.75 7.10
N ALA A 401 13.91 -12.62 7.67
CA ALA A 401 13.52 -13.87 7.02
C ALA A 401 12.88 -13.62 5.65
N PHE A 402 11.97 -12.65 5.53
CA PHE A 402 11.33 -12.34 4.26
C PHE A 402 12.24 -11.59 3.28
N ILE A 403 13.19 -10.78 3.73
CA ILE A 403 14.24 -10.21 2.86
C ILE A 403 15.12 -11.32 2.28
N LEU A 404 15.50 -12.32 3.08
CA LEU A 404 16.28 -13.47 2.60
C LEU A 404 15.47 -14.31 1.59
N ILE A 405 14.18 -14.54 1.85
CA ILE A 405 13.27 -15.20 0.90
C ILE A 405 13.17 -14.38 -0.40
N ALA A 406 13.13 -13.04 -0.32
CA ALA A 406 13.14 -12.20 -1.51
C ALA A 406 14.41 -12.37 -2.34
N PHE A 407 15.61 -12.46 -1.73
CA PHE A 407 16.85 -12.74 -2.46
C PHE A 407 16.81 -14.09 -3.19
N VAL A 408 16.32 -15.15 -2.52
CA VAL A 408 16.14 -16.47 -3.15
C VAL A 408 15.15 -16.39 -4.31
N THR A 409 14.07 -15.64 -4.14
CA THR A 409 13.05 -15.44 -5.19
C THR A 409 13.64 -14.71 -6.38
N ILE A 410 14.36 -13.59 -6.15
CA ILE A 410 15.00 -12.79 -7.21
C ILE A 410 16.04 -13.63 -7.98
N ALA A 411 16.77 -14.52 -7.29
CA ALA A 411 17.73 -15.40 -7.94
C ALA A 411 17.08 -16.39 -8.93
N LYS A 412 15.85 -16.82 -8.64
CA LYS A 412 15.11 -17.82 -9.46
C LYS A 412 14.27 -17.23 -10.58
N ILE A 413 13.90 -15.93 -10.52
CA ILE A 413 13.12 -15.30 -11.57
C ILE A 413 13.99 -14.85 -12.74
N LYS A 414 13.41 -14.82 -13.94
CA LYS A 414 14.05 -14.24 -15.13
C LYS A 414 13.85 -12.71 -15.13
N GLU A 415 14.79 -11.97 -15.73
CA GLU A 415 14.61 -10.54 -15.98
C GLU A 415 13.40 -10.30 -16.90
N SER A 416 12.57 -9.30 -16.58
CA SER A 416 11.32 -9.04 -17.28
C SER A 416 11.31 -7.74 -18.09
N LYS A 417 12.34 -6.91 -17.95
CA LYS A 417 12.42 -5.53 -18.46
C LYS A 417 12.01 -5.36 -19.92
N ASP A 418 12.47 -6.24 -20.81
CA ASP A 418 12.26 -6.12 -22.27
C ASP A 418 11.14 -7.05 -22.77
N ARG A 419 10.35 -7.67 -21.87
CA ARG A 419 9.29 -8.61 -22.26
C ARG A 419 8.15 -7.87 -22.98
N ASP A 420 7.71 -8.43 -24.13
CA ASP A 420 6.54 -7.90 -24.82
C ASP A 420 5.26 -8.18 -24.03
N LEU A 421 4.47 -7.13 -23.79
CA LEU A 421 3.19 -7.26 -23.09
C LEU A 421 2.05 -7.75 -23.98
N ASN A 422 2.22 -7.74 -25.30
CA ASN A 422 1.17 -8.15 -26.25
C ASN A 422 1.15 -9.66 -26.51
N ILE A 423 2.07 -10.45 -25.93
CA ILE A 423 2.08 -11.90 -26.10
C ILE A 423 0.90 -12.48 -25.33
N ALA A 424 -0.17 -12.78 -26.09
CA ALA A 424 -1.28 -13.60 -25.61
C ALA A 424 -0.80 -15.05 -25.49
N GLY A 425 -0.58 -15.52 -24.26
CA GLY A 425 -0.85 -16.90 -23.90
C GLY A 425 0.10 -18.00 -24.31
N ASP A 426 1.44 -17.85 -24.31
CA ASP A 426 2.34 -18.99 -24.17
C ASP A 426 3.54 -18.64 -23.27
N ALA A 427 3.38 -18.90 -21.99
CA ALA A 427 4.45 -18.85 -20.99
C ALA A 427 5.03 -20.26 -20.79
N SER A 428 5.34 -20.97 -21.86
CA SER A 428 6.06 -22.25 -21.84
C SER A 428 7.27 -22.19 -22.77
N THR A 429 8.22 -21.33 -22.46
CA THR A 429 9.63 -21.51 -22.86
C THR A 429 10.54 -20.77 -21.84
#